data_5c15242bacceaad7fed773c1a5fad299
#
_entry.id   5c15242bacceaad7fed773c1a5fad299
#
_cell.length_a   1.000
_cell.length_b   1.000
_cell.length_c   1.000
_cell.angle_alpha   90.00
_cell.angle_beta   90.00
_cell.angle_gamma   90.00
#
_symmetry.space_group_name_H-M   'P 1'
#
loop_
_entity.id
_entity.type
_entity.pdbx_description
1 polymer ?
#
loop_
_entity_poly.entity_id
_entity_poly.type
_entity_poly.pdbx_seq_one_letter_code
_entity_poly.pdbx_strand_id
1 'polypeptide(L)'
;MERKLSLRRRQKLLKMSKAIGMVECQTISTGIQCADLMLKTAEVEILESQPVCPGKYLILMTGDLSAVKASVDEAKTAHSQKIMGSFVLGNPHESIFPAIYGATEVGDVKALGVVETFNSAAAIVAADAAAKTSLVSLIELRLARGMCGKSYLLLTGDVAAVTAAIERAETVASEDGMLLDSSVIPNPDKRLWDTIL
;
A
#
# COMPACT_ATOMS: atom_id res chain seq x y z
N MET A 1 2.36 -1.50 -19.96
CA MET A 1 3.79 -1.90 -20.02
C MET A 1 4.27 -2.04 -18.58
N GLU A 2 4.13 -3.24 -18.01
CA GLU A 2 4.52 -3.53 -16.63
C GLU A 2 6.05 -3.58 -16.52
N ARG A 3 6.62 -2.62 -15.79
CA ARG A 3 8.04 -2.69 -15.41
C ARG A 3 8.19 -3.72 -14.28
N LYS A 4 8.37 -5.00 -14.62
CA LYS A 4 8.85 -5.99 -13.64
C LYS A 4 10.21 -5.54 -13.12
N LEU A 5 10.28 -5.21 -11.82
CA LEU A 5 11.54 -4.92 -11.14
C LEU A 5 12.49 -6.13 -11.25
N SER A 6 13.77 -5.88 -11.57
CA SER A 6 14.77 -6.96 -11.59
C SER A 6 14.92 -7.60 -10.19
N LEU A 7 15.18 -8.89 -10.12
CA LEU A 7 15.38 -9.64 -8.87
C LEU A 7 16.39 -8.95 -7.91
N ARG A 8 17.47 -8.38 -8.44
CA ARG A 8 18.48 -7.63 -7.65
C ARG A 8 17.88 -6.37 -7.02
N ARG A 9 16.99 -5.66 -7.73
CA ARG A 9 16.33 -4.46 -7.21
C ARG A 9 15.29 -4.82 -6.14
N ARG A 10 14.59 -5.94 -6.31
CA ARG A 10 13.67 -6.48 -5.28
C ARG A 10 14.42 -6.84 -3.98
N GLN A 11 15.57 -7.54 -4.08
CA GLN A 11 16.37 -7.90 -2.91
C GLN A 11 16.98 -6.69 -2.20
N LYS A 12 17.37 -5.65 -2.95
CA LYS A 12 17.88 -4.41 -2.38
C LYS A 12 16.76 -3.66 -1.64
N LEU A 13 15.56 -3.56 -2.25
CA LEU A 13 14.38 -2.95 -1.64
C LEU A 13 14.01 -3.61 -0.31
N LEU A 14 13.94 -4.94 -0.24
CA LEU A 14 13.64 -5.69 0.98
C LEU A 14 14.65 -5.45 2.11
N LYS A 15 15.93 -5.24 1.79
CA LYS A 15 16.97 -4.94 2.80
C LYS A 15 16.93 -3.50 3.33
N MET A 16 16.39 -2.55 2.57
CA MET A 16 16.31 -1.12 2.92
C MET A 16 14.97 -0.72 3.53
N SER A 17 13.98 -1.62 3.54
CA SER A 17 12.58 -1.31 3.84
C SER A 17 12.30 -1.20 5.34
N LYS A 18 12.83 -0.17 5.99
CA LYS A 18 12.56 0.12 7.41
C LYS A 18 11.36 1.04 7.61
N ALA A 19 10.93 1.72 6.55
CA ALA A 19 9.75 2.59 6.56
C ALA A 19 9.14 2.72 5.17
N ILE A 20 7.84 3.03 5.11
CA ILE A 20 7.12 3.47 3.93
C ILE A 20 6.68 4.91 4.17
N GLY A 21 6.95 5.80 3.20
CA GLY A 21 6.41 7.14 3.14
C GLY A 21 5.51 7.30 1.93
N MET A 22 4.43 8.04 2.07
CA MET A 22 3.52 8.39 0.99
C MET A 22 3.22 9.88 0.98
N VAL A 23 3.13 10.44 -0.22
CA VAL A 23 2.59 11.77 -0.46
C VAL A 23 1.62 11.71 -1.63
N GLU A 24 0.43 12.26 -1.45
CA GLU A 24 -0.59 12.40 -2.48
C GLU A 24 -0.79 13.88 -2.82
N CYS A 25 -0.52 14.24 -4.08
CA CYS A 25 -0.63 15.61 -4.58
C CYS A 25 -1.89 15.81 -5.43
N GLN A 26 -2.45 17.02 -5.39
CA GLN A 26 -3.63 17.38 -6.17
C GLN A 26 -3.42 17.31 -7.68
N THR A 27 -2.19 17.58 -8.14
CA THR A 27 -1.87 17.66 -9.57
C THR A 27 -0.62 16.88 -9.92
N ILE A 28 -0.54 16.41 -11.16
CA ILE A 28 0.61 15.67 -11.68
C ILE A 28 1.88 16.54 -11.65
N SER A 29 1.78 17.82 -12.03
CA SER A 29 2.93 18.74 -12.05
C SER A 29 3.54 18.89 -10.64
N THR A 30 2.72 19.14 -9.61
CA THR A 30 3.19 19.21 -8.23
C THR A 30 3.76 17.87 -7.76
N GLY A 31 3.12 16.76 -8.14
CA GLY A 31 3.60 15.43 -7.76
C GLY A 31 4.99 15.12 -8.29
N ILE A 32 5.29 15.47 -9.53
CA ILE A 32 6.63 15.29 -10.11
C ILE A 32 7.66 16.18 -9.38
N GLN A 33 7.31 17.44 -9.06
CA GLN A 33 8.17 18.32 -8.28
C GLN A 33 8.44 17.79 -6.87
N CYS A 34 7.39 17.29 -6.20
CA CYS A 34 7.53 16.66 -4.89
C CYS A 34 8.45 15.43 -4.96
N ALA A 35 8.28 14.56 -5.94
CA ALA A 35 9.11 13.36 -6.08
C ALA A 35 10.60 13.71 -6.26
N ASP A 36 10.92 14.72 -7.07
CA ASP A 36 12.29 15.21 -7.24
C ASP A 36 12.85 15.81 -5.94
N LEU A 37 12.05 16.66 -5.26
CA LEU A 37 12.43 17.26 -3.98
C LEU A 37 12.70 16.18 -2.92
N MET A 38 11.82 15.18 -2.78
CA MET A 38 11.95 14.12 -1.80
C MET A 38 13.22 13.28 -2.02
N LEU A 39 13.57 12.97 -3.28
CA LEU A 39 14.81 12.27 -3.64
C LEU A 39 16.08 13.10 -3.37
N LYS A 40 15.99 14.42 -3.41
CA LYS A 40 17.11 15.34 -3.10
C LYS A 40 17.27 15.60 -1.61
N THR A 41 16.23 15.37 -0.81
CA THR A 41 16.21 15.66 0.63
C THR A 41 16.96 14.59 1.42
N ALA A 42 16.78 13.30 1.11
CA ALA A 42 17.43 12.22 1.84
C ALA A 42 17.59 10.98 0.96
N GLU A 43 18.36 9.99 1.46
CA GLU A 43 18.57 8.72 0.76
C GLU A 43 17.34 7.82 0.90
N VAL A 44 16.42 7.95 -0.06
CA VAL A 44 15.18 7.17 -0.17
C VAL A 44 15.07 6.56 -1.56
N GLU A 45 14.29 5.47 -1.68
CA GLU A 45 13.95 4.86 -2.97
C GLU A 45 12.46 5.04 -3.26
N ILE A 46 12.11 5.48 -4.47
CA ILE A 46 10.72 5.55 -4.92
C ILE A 46 10.26 4.13 -5.32
N LEU A 47 9.19 3.67 -4.67
CA LEU A 47 8.45 2.45 -5.00
C LEU A 47 7.48 2.73 -6.16
N GLU A 48 6.66 3.77 -6.03
CA GLU A 48 5.72 4.23 -7.04
C GLU A 48 5.73 5.76 -7.12
N SER A 49 5.61 6.30 -8.34
CA SER A 49 5.44 7.72 -8.60
C SER A 49 4.62 7.85 -9.88
N GLN A 50 3.30 8.07 -9.75
CA GLN A 50 2.36 7.92 -10.86
C GLN A 50 1.06 8.70 -10.67
N PRO A 51 0.40 9.07 -11.80
CA PRO A 51 -0.96 9.57 -11.74
C PRO A 51 -1.93 8.53 -11.21
N VAL A 52 -2.87 8.97 -10.37
CA VAL A 52 -3.97 8.16 -9.85
C VAL A 52 -5.30 8.89 -10.01
N CYS A 53 -6.41 8.17 -9.94
CA CYS A 53 -7.73 8.77 -10.05
C CYS A 53 -8.07 9.62 -8.81
N PRO A 54 -8.83 10.71 -8.99
CA PRO A 54 -9.27 11.37 -10.21
C PRO A 54 -8.33 12.52 -10.67
N GLY A 55 -7.14 12.21 -11.16
CA GLY A 55 -6.18 13.22 -11.64
C GLY A 55 -5.20 13.72 -10.58
N LYS A 56 -5.05 13.00 -9.49
CA LYS A 56 -4.04 13.19 -8.45
C LYS A 56 -2.70 12.55 -8.83
N TYR A 57 -1.69 12.76 -8.02
CA TYR A 57 -0.40 12.09 -8.15
C TYR A 57 0.03 11.45 -6.84
N LEU A 58 0.32 10.16 -6.87
CA LEU A 58 0.77 9.37 -5.74
C LEU A 58 2.28 9.16 -5.82
N ILE A 59 2.97 9.41 -4.72
CA ILE A 59 4.37 9.09 -4.51
C ILE A 59 4.45 8.13 -3.32
N LEU A 60 5.01 6.97 -3.53
CA LEU A 60 5.29 5.98 -2.51
C LEU A 60 6.79 5.72 -2.48
N MET A 61 7.39 5.76 -1.30
CA MET A 61 8.83 5.60 -1.12
C MET A 61 9.17 4.71 0.07
N THR A 62 10.41 4.23 0.09
CA THR A 62 10.97 3.46 1.19
C THR A 62 12.40 3.88 1.51
N GLY A 63 12.85 3.56 2.70
CA GLY A 63 14.19 3.86 3.20
C GLY A 63 14.27 3.73 4.71
N ASP A 64 15.33 4.30 5.30
CA ASP A 64 15.41 4.46 6.74
C ASP A 64 14.33 5.41 7.24
N LEU A 65 13.77 5.14 8.41
CA LEU A 65 12.63 5.91 8.97
C LEU A 65 12.91 7.43 9.03
N SER A 66 14.11 7.83 9.45
CA SER A 66 14.50 9.24 9.51
C SER A 66 14.58 9.89 8.13
N ALA A 67 15.11 9.17 7.12
CA ALA A 67 15.21 9.65 5.76
C ALA A 67 13.82 9.79 5.11
N VAL A 68 12.96 8.78 5.26
CA VAL A 68 11.58 8.81 4.77
C VAL A 68 10.79 9.95 5.43
N LYS A 69 10.92 10.11 6.75
CA LYS A 69 10.25 11.20 7.47
C LYS A 69 10.72 12.57 7.00
N ALA A 70 12.04 12.79 6.88
CA ALA A 70 12.59 14.05 6.38
C ALA A 70 12.09 14.39 4.98
N SER A 71 12.07 13.41 4.06
CA SER A 71 11.57 13.60 2.68
C SER A 71 10.09 13.95 2.63
N VAL A 72 9.26 13.26 3.42
CA VAL A 72 7.81 13.54 3.49
C VAL A 72 7.54 14.92 4.11
N ASP A 73 8.23 15.28 5.20
CA ASP A 73 8.06 16.56 5.89
C ASP A 73 8.50 17.74 5.00
N GLU A 74 9.59 17.58 4.24
CA GLU A 74 10.05 18.59 3.28
C GLU A 74 9.03 18.81 2.16
N ALA A 75 8.48 17.74 1.58
CA ALA A 75 7.43 17.86 0.58
C ALA A 75 6.20 18.60 1.11
N LYS A 76 5.79 18.30 2.36
CA LYS A 76 4.65 18.97 3.03
C LYS A 76 4.93 20.47 3.25
N THR A 77 6.14 20.81 3.63
CA THR A 77 6.55 22.20 3.87
C THR A 77 6.56 23.00 2.56
N ALA A 78 7.17 22.45 1.52
CA ALA A 78 7.33 23.14 0.23
C ALA A 78 6.01 23.28 -0.56
N HIS A 79 5.07 22.34 -0.40
CA HIS A 79 3.85 22.26 -1.19
C HIS A 79 2.57 22.09 -0.35
N SER A 80 2.50 22.67 0.85
CA SER A 80 1.44 22.47 1.84
C SER A 80 0.01 22.62 1.31
N GLN A 81 -0.23 23.58 0.40
CA GLN A 81 -1.56 23.84 -0.16
C GLN A 81 -1.97 22.86 -1.28
N LYS A 82 -1.04 22.02 -1.78
CA LYS A 82 -1.26 21.11 -2.90
C LYS A 82 -1.11 19.64 -2.52
N ILE A 83 -0.75 19.34 -1.28
CA ILE A 83 -0.71 17.99 -0.74
C ILE A 83 -2.08 17.68 -0.12
N MET A 84 -2.67 16.58 -0.56
CA MET A 84 -3.97 16.10 -0.09
C MET A 84 -3.85 15.12 1.08
N GLY A 85 -2.78 14.36 1.11
CA GLY A 85 -2.52 13.37 2.13
C GLY A 85 -1.05 12.98 2.17
N SER A 86 -0.59 12.60 3.34
CA SER A 86 0.76 12.06 3.53
C SER A 86 0.79 11.21 4.78
N PHE A 87 1.60 10.17 4.79
CA PHE A 87 1.87 9.39 6.00
C PHE A 87 3.27 8.79 5.97
N VAL A 88 3.73 8.34 7.12
CA VAL A 88 4.96 7.56 7.29
C VAL A 88 4.64 6.37 8.18
N LEU A 89 4.90 5.18 7.68
CA LEU A 89 4.77 3.91 8.40
C LEU A 89 6.16 3.35 8.70
N GLY A 90 6.51 3.25 9.98
CA GLY A 90 7.75 2.60 10.42
C GLY A 90 7.59 1.08 10.53
N ASN A 91 8.63 0.34 10.17
CA ASN A 91 8.68 -1.12 10.27
C ASN A 91 7.47 -1.84 9.61
N PRO A 92 7.18 -1.56 8.32
CA PRO A 92 6.10 -2.24 7.61
C PRO A 92 6.36 -3.74 7.50
N HIS A 93 5.30 -4.54 7.49
CA HIS A 93 5.42 -5.98 7.25
C HIS A 93 5.95 -6.23 5.83
N GLU A 94 6.88 -7.16 5.67
CA GLU A 94 7.59 -7.40 4.39
C GLU A 94 6.65 -7.79 3.23
N SER A 95 5.52 -8.44 3.52
CA SER A 95 4.54 -8.86 2.52
C SER A 95 3.82 -7.69 1.82
N ILE A 96 3.88 -6.47 2.36
CA ILE A 96 3.30 -5.29 1.73
C ILE A 96 3.94 -5.01 0.37
N PHE A 97 5.27 -5.14 0.29
CA PHE A 97 6.01 -4.79 -0.94
C PHE A 97 5.63 -5.67 -2.15
N PRO A 98 5.62 -7.01 -2.04
CA PRO A 98 5.15 -7.83 -3.16
C PRO A 98 3.66 -7.59 -3.47
N ALA A 99 2.81 -7.36 -2.48
CA ALA A 99 1.38 -7.13 -2.67
C ALA A 99 1.08 -5.84 -3.46
N ILE A 100 1.83 -4.75 -3.26
CA ILE A 100 1.71 -3.51 -4.05
C ILE A 100 1.97 -3.77 -5.54
N TYR A 101 2.87 -4.70 -5.86
CA TYR A 101 3.22 -5.03 -7.24
C TYR A 101 2.42 -6.20 -7.84
N GLY A 102 1.45 -6.77 -7.11
CA GLY A 102 0.74 -7.98 -7.54
C GLY A 102 1.69 -9.15 -7.81
N ALA A 103 2.74 -9.27 -7.00
CA ALA A 103 3.84 -10.22 -7.21
C ALA A 103 3.94 -11.25 -6.07
N THR A 104 2.90 -11.37 -5.27
CA THR A 104 2.80 -12.39 -4.22
C THR A 104 2.55 -13.77 -4.85
N GLU A 105 3.37 -14.74 -4.49
CA GLU A 105 3.09 -16.13 -4.83
C GLU A 105 1.98 -16.64 -3.89
N VAL A 106 0.85 -17.02 -4.46
CA VAL A 106 -0.32 -17.51 -3.73
C VAL A 106 -0.33 -19.02 -3.75
N GLY A 107 -0.32 -19.64 -2.58
CA GLY A 107 -0.48 -21.09 -2.43
C GLY A 107 -1.94 -21.54 -2.44
N ASP A 108 -2.26 -22.61 -1.71
CA ASP A 108 -3.63 -23.10 -1.57
C ASP A 108 -4.53 -22.06 -0.89
N VAL A 109 -5.67 -21.80 -1.52
CA VAL A 109 -6.65 -20.82 -1.05
C VAL A 109 -7.71 -21.51 -0.22
N LYS A 110 -7.78 -21.14 1.07
CA LYS A 110 -8.80 -21.66 2.00
C LYS A 110 -9.87 -20.63 2.32
N ALA A 111 -9.50 -19.37 2.40
CA ALA A 111 -10.39 -18.24 2.54
C ALA A 111 -9.84 -17.04 1.79
N LEU A 112 -10.73 -16.16 1.33
CA LEU A 112 -10.38 -14.87 0.74
C LEU A 112 -10.89 -13.77 1.66
N GLY A 113 -10.00 -12.83 2.02
CA GLY A 113 -10.33 -11.61 2.72
C GLY A 113 -10.19 -10.41 1.80
N VAL A 114 -11.14 -9.50 1.90
CA VAL A 114 -11.15 -8.24 1.14
C VAL A 114 -11.37 -7.09 2.10
N VAL A 115 -10.62 -6.01 1.95
CA VAL A 115 -10.85 -4.74 2.64
C VAL A 115 -10.74 -3.61 1.63
N GLU A 116 -11.74 -2.75 1.59
CA GLU A 116 -11.76 -1.55 0.77
C GLU A 116 -11.67 -0.29 1.64
N THR A 117 -10.93 0.70 1.17
CA THR A 117 -10.73 1.97 1.87
C THR A 117 -10.92 3.16 0.94
N PHE A 118 -11.25 4.32 1.52
CA PHE A 118 -11.43 5.56 0.78
C PHE A 118 -10.12 6.16 0.26
N ASN A 119 -8.95 5.74 0.79
CA ASN A 119 -7.64 6.24 0.35
C ASN A 119 -6.53 5.20 0.46
N SER A 120 -5.40 5.47 -0.19
CA SER A 120 -4.24 4.57 -0.23
C SER A 120 -3.51 4.46 1.11
N ALA A 121 -3.50 5.52 1.93
CA ALA A 121 -2.85 5.51 3.23
C ALA A 121 -3.49 4.47 4.15
N ALA A 122 -4.82 4.53 4.28
CA ALA A 122 -5.57 3.60 5.11
C ALA A 122 -5.42 2.14 4.63
N ALA A 123 -5.40 1.90 3.30
CA ALA A 123 -5.18 0.57 2.76
C ALA A 123 -3.82 -0.02 3.16
N ILE A 124 -2.74 0.78 3.11
CA ILE A 124 -1.40 0.32 3.49
C ILE A 124 -1.34 0.04 4.99
N VAL A 125 -1.91 0.91 5.83
CA VAL A 125 -1.93 0.73 7.30
C VAL A 125 -2.79 -0.47 7.69
N ALA A 126 -3.95 -0.66 7.05
CA ALA A 126 -4.82 -1.83 7.24
C ALA A 126 -4.10 -3.13 6.83
N ALA A 127 -3.38 -3.13 5.69
CA ALA A 127 -2.60 -4.27 5.22
C ALA A 127 -1.48 -4.65 6.21
N ASP A 128 -0.77 -3.65 6.76
CA ASP A 128 0.26 -3.85 7.77
C ASP A 128 -0.32 -4.47 9.05
N ALA A 129 -1.43 -3.92 9.52
CA ALA A 129 -2.13 -4.42 10.70
C ALA A 129 -2.63 -5.87 10.51
N ALA A 130 -3.23 -6.18 9.36
CA ALA A 130 -3.68 -7.53 9.00
C ALA A 130 -2.53 -8.54 9.02
N ALA A 131 -1.44 -8.23 8.30
CA ALA A 131 -0.28 -9.12 8.18
C ALA A 131 0.48 -9.34 9.50
N LYS A 132 0.44 -8.37 10.42
CA LYS A 132 1.04 -8.49 11.77
C LYS A 132 0.17 -9.23 12.77
N THR A 133 -1.13 -9.36 12.49
CA THR A 133 -2.09 -9.95 13.44
C THR A 133 -2.19 -11.46 13.30
N SER A 134 -2.11 -12.00 12.09
CA SER A 134 -2.27 -13.43 11.85
C SER A 134 -1.49 -13.92 10.63
N LEU A 135 -1.36 -15.25 10.50
CA LEU A 135 -0.65 -15.87 9.39
C LEU A 135 -1.53 -15.83 8.12
N VAL A 136 -1.43 -14.72 7.40
CA VAL A 136 -2.10 -14.51 6.11
C VAL A 136 -1.09 -14.11 5.05
N SER A 137 -1.41 -14.40 3.79
CA SER A 137 -0.66 -13.92 2.62
C SER A 137 -1.41 -12.76 2.01
N LEU A 138 -0.78 -11.59 1.94
CA LEU A 138 -1.32 -10.45 1.19
C LEU A 138 -1.15 -10.73 -0.30
N ILE A 139 -2.25 -10.77 -1.05
CA ILE A 139 -2.27 -11.12 -2.48
C ILE A 139 -1.99 -9.88 -3.32
N GLU A 140 -2.82 -8.87 -3.12
CA GLU A 140 -2.77 -7.60 -3.84
C GLU A 140 -3.11 -6.44 -2.91
N LEU A 141 -2.36 -5.36 -3.03
CA LEU A 141 -2.65 -4.07 -2.42
C LEU A 141 -2.71 -3.03 -3.53
N ARG A 142 -3.93 -2.74 -4.01
CA ARG A 142 -4.14 -1.79 -5.10
C ARG A 142 -4.39 -0.39 -4.57
N LEU A 143 -3.52 0.53 -4.96
CA LEU A 143 -3.50 1.91 -4.46
C LEU A 143 -4.07 2.88 -5.51
N ALA A 144 -5.30 3.33 -5.32
CA ALA A 144 -5.98 4.43 -6.06
C ALA A 144 -6.03 4.31 -7.60
N ARG A 145 -5.55 3.23 -8.20
CA ARG A 145 -5.53 3.06 -9.66
C ARG A 145 -6.87 2.52 -10.18
N GLY A 146 -7.55 3.32 -11.03
CA GLY A 146 -8.80 2.91 -11.66
C GLY A 146 -10.02 2.87 -10.72
N MET A 147 -9.91 3.42 -9.51
CA MET A 147 -10.91 3.29 -8.44
C MET A 147 -11.36 4.63 -7.84
N CYS A 148 -11.23 5.72 -8.58
CA CYS A 148 -11.61 7.07 -8.10
C CYS A 148 -10.95 7.46 -6.76
N GLY A 149 -9.70 7.02 -6.52
CA GLY A 149 -8.96 7.30 -5.29
C GLY A 149 -9.13 6.27 -4.18
N LYS A 150 -10.10 5.35 -4.30
CA LYS A 150 -10.26 4.22 -3.38
C LYS A 150 -9.13 3.20 -3.55
N SER A 151 -8.93 2.37 -2.54
CA SER A 151 -7.92 1.32 -2.54
C SER A 151 -8.48 0.04 -1.95
N TYR A 152 -7.88 -1.10 -2.27
CA TYR A 152 -8.27 -2.35 -1.66
C TYR A 152 -7.06 -3.26 -1.35
N LEU A 153 -7.29 -4.14 -0.39
CA LEU A 153 -6.43 -5.24 -0.01
C LEU A 153 -7.14 -6.57 -0.28
N LEU A 154 -6.44 -7.50 -0.94
CA LEU A 154 -6.81 -8.91 -1.00
C LEU A 154 -5.80 -9.72 -0.19
N LEU A 155 -6.30 -10.65 0.65
CA LEU A 155 -5.47 -11.56 1.42
C LEU A 155 -6.09 -12.95 1.52
N THR A 156 -5.25 -13.96 1.80
CA THR A 156 -5.69 -15.35 1.94
C THR A 156 -4.97 -16.04 3.10
N GLY A 157 -5.55 -17.12 3.59
CA GLY A 157 -5.06 -17.96 4.67
C GLY A 157 -6.14 -18.91 5.18
N ASP A 158 -5.92 -19.51 6.34
CA ASP A 158 -6.96 -20.26 7.04
C ASP A 158 -8.12 -19.34 7.44
N VAL A 159 -9.36 -19.85 7.44
CA VAL A 159 -10.56 -19.04 7.69
C VAL A 159 -10.45 -18.19 8.97
N ALA A 160 -10.01 -18.81 10.06
CA ALA A 160 -9.84 -18.11 11.35
C ALA A 160 -8.76 -17.00 11.28
N ALA A 161 -7.66 -17.25 10.56
CA ALA A 161 -6.59 -16.27 10.37
C ALA A 161 -7.05 -15.09 9.50
N VAL A 162 -7.77 -15.37 8.41
CA VAL A 162 -8.37 -14.34 7.55
C VAL A 162 -9.39 -13.50 8.31
N THR A 163 -10.27 -14.13 9.10
CA THR A 163 -11.24 -13.41 9.93
C THR A 163 -10.56 -12.45 10.89
N ALA A 164 -9.58 -12.91 11.67
CA ALA A 164 -8.84 -12.06 12.60
C ALA A 164 -8.07 -10.92 11.90
N ALA A 165 -7.48 -11.20 10.71
CA ALA A 165 -6.78 -10.19 9.89
C ALA A 165 -7.75 -9.09 9.42
N ILE A 166 -8.94 -9.49 8.91
CA ILE A 166 -9.95 -8.55 8.42
C ILE A 166 -10.51 -7.70 9.58
N GLU A 167 -10.89 -8.30 10.71
CA GLU A 167 -11.36 -7.56 11.90
C GLU A 167 -10.33 -6.52 12.37
N ARG A 168 -9.05 -6.87 12.34
CA ARG A 168 -8.00 -5.91 12.69
C ARG A 168 -7.85 -4.80 11.66
N ALA A 169 -7.89 -5.12 10.38
CA ALA A 169 -7.84 -4.14 9.29
C ALA A 169 -9.03 -3.17 9.33
N GLU A 170 -10.24 -3.68 9.57
CA GLU A 170 -11.46 -2.89 9.79
C GLU A 170 -11.31 -1.92 10.96
N THR A 171 -10.84 -2.41 12.11
CA THR A 171 -10.62 -1.58 13.29
C THR A 171 -9.74 -0.38 12.95
N VAL A 172 -8.58 -0.65 12.34
CA VAL A 172 -7.60 0.39 12.04
C VAL A 172 -8.12 1.37 10.96
N ALA A 173 -8.75 0.87 9.90
CA ALA A 173 -9.30 1.73 8.85
C ALA A 173 -10.49 2.56 9.32
N SER A 174 -11.24 2.07 10.32
CA SER A 174 -12.39 2.77 10.90
C SER A 174 -12.00 3.90 11.86
N GLU A 175 -10.83 3.82 12.52
CA GLU A 175 -10.35 4.86 13.44
C GLU A 175 -10.33 6.26 12.80
N ASP A 176 -9.94 6.32 11.51
CA ASP A 176 -9.91 7.57 10.73
C ASP A 176 -11.15 7.72 9.81
N GLY A 177 -12.16 6.87 9.93
CA GLY A 177 -13.34 6.87 9.05
C GLY A 177 -13.04 6.50 7.60
N MET A 178 -11.95 5.78 7.35
CA MET A 178 -11.48 5.44 6.00
C MET A 178 -11.89 4.04 5.55
N LEU A 179 -12.53 3.22 6.36
CA LEU A 179 -13.11 1.96 5.93
C LEU A 179 -14.28 2.22 4.98
N LEU A 180 -14.30 1.55 3.84
CA LEU A 180 -15.41 1.58 2.91
C LEU A 180 -16.26 0.31 3.03
N ASP A 181 -15.63 -0.86 2.91
CA ASP A 181 -16.29 -2.17 2.99
C ASP A 181 -15.26 -3.26 3.28
N SER A 182 -15.74 -4.41 3.71
CA SER A 182 -14.90 -5.59 3.96
C SER A 182 -15.70 -6.88 3.80
N SER A 183 -15.00 -7.97 3.54
CA SER A 183 -15.62 -9.29 3.49
C SER A 183 -14.63 -10.41 3.77
N VAL A 184 -15.17 -11.52 4.31
CA VAL A 184 -14.48 -12.80 4.43
C VAL A 184 -15.29 -13.86 3.68
N ILE A 185 -14.67 -14.52 2.72
CA ILE A 185 -15.27 -15.56 1.88
C ILE A 185 -14.57 -16.87 2.20
N PRO A 186 -15.17 -17.75 3.04
CA PRO A 186 -14.61 -19.07 3.31
C PRO A 186 -14.81 -19.98 2.09
N ASN A 187 -13.74 -20.72 1.75
CA ASN A 187 -13.75 -21.67 0.62
C ASN A 187 -14.28 -21.05 -0.67
N PRO A 188 -13.66 -19.97 -1.20
CA PRO A 188 -14.11 -19.33 -2.43
C PRO A 188 -14.13 -20.33 -3.61
N ASP A 189 -15.13 -20.22 -4.50
CA ASP A 189 -15.21 -21.06 -5.69
C ASP A 189 -13.92 -20.91 -6.52
N LYS A 190 -13.38 -22.04 -6.98
CA LYS A 190 -12.13 -22.03 -7.75
C LYS A 190 -12.22 -21.15 -9.01
N ARG A 191 -13.38 -21.12 -9.67
CA ARG A 191 -13.60 -20.28 -10.85
C ARG A 191 -13.54 -18.77 -10.54
N LEU A 192 -14.03 -18.37 -9.35
CA LEU A 192 -13.89 -16.98 -8.89
C LEU A 192 -12.41 -16.66 -8.70
N TRP A 193 -11.67 -17.59 -8.09
CA TRP A 193 -10.26 -17.45 -7.84
C TRP A 193 -9.42 -17.26 -9.11
N ASP A 194 -9.70 -18.08 -10.12
CA ASP A 194 -9.04 -18.00 -11.44
C ASP A 194 -9.29 -16.66 -12.17
N THR A 195 -10.27 -15.85 -11.73
CA THR A 195 -10.57 -14.53 -12.31
C THR A 195 -9.98 -13.35 -11.51
N ILE A 196 -9.61 -13.57 -10.26
CA ILE A 196 -9.06 -12.52 -9.39
C ILE A 196 -7.52 -12.47 -9.48
N LEU A 197 -6.87 -13.60 -9.68
CA LEU A 197 -5.43 -13.75 -9.88
C LEU A 197 -5.04 -13.69 -11.34
#